data_f2521f1424596eb61c7f04a8ccbca9b5
#
_entry.id   f2521f1424596eb61c7f04a8ccbca9b5
#
_cell.length_a   1.000
_cell.length_b   1.000
_cell.length_c   1.000
_cell.angle_alpha   90.00
_cell.angle_beta   90.00
_cell.angle_gamma   90.00
#
_symmetry.space_group_name_H-M   'P 1'
#
loop_
_entity.id
_entity.type
_entity.pdbx_description
1 polymer ?
#
loop_
_entity_poly.entity_id
_entity_poly.type
_entity_poly.pdbx_seq_one_letter_code
_entity_poly.pdbx_strand_id
1 'polypeptide(L)'
;MRLLAQLIFLLLFTSACGGGDSDSQVAENPTSPSTETPEVTPATRSLCEQTTSSVNWEALMNEDCDTLSQYGLFIDPISPTSEPVSPGLAYELSTQLFTNYANKHRFIFIPEGKKANYHPTDAFQFPVGTVLTKTFSMPYDTQVKGAENEIKIETRLLIHRKSGWTTLPYLWQEGKAKLTLGGADIPHTLNHQGEVAQFDYHVPSRAECKLCHQINRDGESKIAPIGLKAHLLNTEINYQGQTVNQLQLWADKELLGPLPNITEVASAPSLFNKDADLTQRVKGYLDINCAHCHRAEGFASISGLRLGFHIDHTSYQYGVCKKPPGWDGGAKGLSFDLIPGDGEHSILLYRQELNNPKDRMPPIGRSLVHQEAVILIKQWIDSLPPSLGNCQS
;
A
#
# COMPACT_ATOMS: atom_id res chain seq x y z
N MET A 1 36.00 47.37 -8.14
CA MET A 1 37.24 47.35 -9.01
C MET A 1 37.25 46.01 -9.73
N ARG A 2 37.27 46.12 -11.10
CA ARG A 2 37.58 45.12 -12.15
C ARG A 2 36.56 43.99 -12.26
N LEU A 3 35.63 43.91 -13.22
CA LEU A 3 35.55 44.06 -14.70
C LEU A 3 36.09 42.87 -15.51
N LEU A 4 35.18 42.33 -16.36
CA LEU A 4 35.37 41.68 -17.68
C LEU A 4 35.75 40.16 -17.65
N ALA A 5 35.27 39.31 -18.55
CA ALA A 5 34.78 39.52 -19.92
C ALA A 5 33.92 38.35 -20.41
N GLN A 6 33.04 38.68 -21.34
CA GLN A 6 32.26 37.80 -22.22
C GLN A 6 33.15 37.13 -23.29
N LEU A 7 32.75 35.96 -23.78
CA LEU A 7 33.05 35.55 -25.15
C LEU A 7 31.88 34.76 -25.76
N ILE A 8 31.29 35.39 -26.77
CA ILE A 8 30.30 34.85 -27.72
C ILE A 8 31.10 34.18 -28.84
N PHE A 9 30.71 32.96 -29.25
CA PHE A 9 31.15 32.37 -30.52
C PHE A 9 29.94 32.06 -31.40
N LEU A 10 29.81 32.88 -32.43
CA LEU A 10 28.88 32.77 -33.55
C LEU A 10 29.63 32.11 -34.70
N LEU A 11 29.10 31.02 -35.27
CA LEU A 11 29.61 30.42 -36.53
C LEU A 11 28.45 30.30 -37.54
N LEU A 12 28.51 31.18 -38.49
CA LEU A 12 27.80 31.16 -39.77
C LEU A 12 28.49 30.13 -40.71
N PHE A 13 27.69 29.33 -41.41
CA PHE A 13 28.15 28.71 -42.66
C PHE A 13 27.16 28.95 -43.78
N THR A 14 27.69 29.44 -44.84
CA THR A 14 27.08 29.97 -46.06
C THR A 14 26.79 28.85 -47.08
N SER A 15 25.74 29.14 -47.87
CA SER A 15 25.31 28.42 -49.07
C SER A 15 26.39 28.41 -50.19
N ALA A 16 26.38 27.37 -51.02
CA ALA A 16 26.90 27.40 -52.36
C ALA A 16 26.00 26.64 -53.33
N CYS A 17 25.45 27.37 -54.30
CA CYS A 17 24.80 26.85 -55.50
C CYS A 17 25.89 26.47 -56.54
N GLY A 18 25.62 25.40 -57.33
CA GLY A 18 26.34 25.08 -58.56
C GLY A 18 25.43 24.35 -59.53
N GLY A 19 25.14 24.96 -60.62
CA GLY A 19 24.27 24.43 -61.67
C GLY A 19 25.04 23.87 -62.89
N GLY A 20 24.32 23.34 -63.88
CA GLY A 20 24.72 22.90 -65.21
C GLY A 20 24.48 21.40 -65.41
N ASP A 21 23.97 20.83 -66.43
CA ASP A 21 23.51 21.20 -67.74
C ASP A 21 22.60 20.07 -68.29
N SER A 22 21.79 20.41 -69.24
CA SER A 22 20.86 19.60 -70.01
C SER A 22 21.47 18.45 -70.81
N ASP A 23 20.77 17.28 -70.86
CA ASP A 23 20.68 16.50 -72.09
C ASP A 23 19.34 15.80 -72.24
N SER A 24 18.78 15.92 -73.41
CA SER A 24 17.45 15.44 -73.86
C SER A 24 17.54 13.98 -74.26
N GLN A 25 16.63 13.13 -73.73
CA GLN A 25 16.32 11.85 -74.37
C GLN A 25 14.80 11.54 -74.15
N VAL A 26 14.18 11.36 -75.26
CA VAL A 26 12.95 10.71 -75.74
C VAL A 26 12.06 9.98 -74.70
N ALA A 27 10.77 10.35 -74.75
CA ALA A 27 9.66 9.77 -74.00
C ALA A 27 9.39 8.31 -74.41
N GLU A 28 9.39 7.41 -73.43
CA GLU A 28 8.59 6.19 -73.43
C GLU A 28 7.47 6.30 -72.40
N ASN A 29 6.28 5.91 -72.78
CA ASN A 29 5.02 6.00 -72.05
C ASN A 29 5.02 4.99 -70.92
N PRO A 30 4.92 5.37 -69.62
CA PRO A 30 4.80 4.37 -68.58
C PRO A 30 3.34 4.02 -68.31
N THR A 31 3.09 2.75 -68.36
CA THR A 31 1.91 2.04 -67.82
C THR A 31 1.58 2.58 -66.42
N SER A 32 0.31 2.91 -66.19
CA SER A 32 -0.26 3.31 -64.92
C SER A 32 0.15 2.34 -63.78
N PRO A 33 0.67 2.84 -62.65
CA PRO A 33 0.82 2.00 -61.48
C PRO A 33 -0.57 1.76 -60.88
N SER A 34 -0.90 0.50 -60.65
CA SER A 34 -2.02 0.09 -59.82
C SER A 34 -1.87 0.72 -58.45
N THR A 35 -2.83 1.56 -58.08
CA THR A 35 -2.95 2.12 -56.73
C THR A 35 -3.31 0.97 -55.79
N GLU A 36 -2.33 0.30 -55.21
CA GLU A 36 -2.56 -0.52 -54.02
C GLU A 36 -2.93 0.44 -52.90
N THR A 37 -4.20 0.42 -52.53
CA THR A 37 -4.69 1.05 -51.29
C THR A 37 -3.91 0.38 -50.15
N PRO A 38 -3.21 1.12 -49.29
CA PRO A 38 -2.56 0.50 -48.14
C PRO A 38 -3.64 -0.17 -47.29
N GLU A 39 -3.50 -1.48 -47.11
CA GLU A 39 -4.31 -2.26 -46.20
C GLU A 39 -4.12 -1.66 -44.79
N VAL A 40 -5.13 -0.91 -44.31
CA VAL A 40 -5.18 -0.37 -42.99
C VAL A 40 -5.30 -1.56 -42.02
N THR A 41 -4.19 -2.04 -41.50
CA THR A 41 -4.21 -3.01 -40.44
C THR A 41 -5.07 -2.43 -39.32
N PRO A 42 -6.13 -3.13 -38.86
CA PRO A 42 -6.97 -2.61 -37.78
C PRO A 42 -6.05 -2.31 -36.58
N ALA A 43 -6.10 -1.09 -36.03
CA ALA A 43 -5.40 -0.75 -34.84
C ALA A 43 -5.76 -1.79 -33.78
N THR A 44 -4.77 -2.48 -33.23
CA THR A 44 -4.99 -3.47 -32.16
C THR A 44 -5.68 -2.76 -31.00
N ARG A 45 -6.92 -3.15 -30.72
CA ARG A 45 -7.70 -2.56 -29.64
C ARG A 45 -6.95 -2.79 -28.31
N SER A 46 -6.82 -1.76 -27.46
CA SER A 46 -6.21 -1.89 -26.13
C SER A 46 -6.94 -2.97 -25.33
N LEU A 47 -6.20 -3.73 -24.52
CA LEU A 47 -6.78 -4.74 -23.63
C LEU A 47 -7.77 -4.11 -22.63
N CYS A 48 -7.56 -2.85 -22.26
CA CYS A 48 -8.45 -2.08 -21.41
C CYS A 48 -9.80 -1.74 -22.04
N GLU A 49 -9.90 -1.76 -23.38
CA GLU A 49 -11.15 -1.48 -24.11
C GLU A 49 -11.99 -2.73 -24.39
N GLN A 50 -11.49 -3.90 -24.02
CA GLN A 50 -12.22 -5.16 -24.19
C GLN A 50 -13.32 -5.25 -23.13
N THR A 51 -14.55 -5.42 -23.60
CA THR A 51 -15.68 -5.67 -22.71
C THR A 51 -15.69 -7.15 -22.31
N THR A 52 -15.51 -7.43 -21.02
CA THR A 52 -15.58 -8.79 -20.47
C THR A 52 -16.70 -8.87 -19.43
N SER A 53 -17.38 -10.00 -19.38
CA SER A 53 -18.35 -10.32 -18.30
C SER A 53 -17.67 -10.93 -17.05
N SER A 54 -16.37 -11.04 -17.08
CA SER A 54 -15.51 -11.62 -16.03
C SER A 54 -14.29 -10.73 -15.82
N VAL A 55 -13.44 -11.09 -14.87
CA VAL A 55 -12.16 -10.39 -14.61
C VAL A 55 -11.32 -10.35 -15.88
N ASN A 56 -10.88 -9.16 -16.26
CA ASN A 56 -10.00 -8.95 -17.42
C ASN A 56 -8.53 -9.22 -17.02
N TRP A 57 -8.20 -10.51 -16.91
CA TRP A 57 -6.87 -10.96 -16.51
C TRP A 57 -5.76 -10.47 -17.46
N GLU A 58 -6.06 -10.38 -18.74
CA GLU A 58 -5.06 -9.97 -19.72
C GLU A 58 -4.67 -8.50 -19.54
N ALA A 59 -5.64 -7.61 -19.34
CA ALA A 59 -5.38 -6.21 -19.03
C ALA A 59 -4.66 -6.06 -17.69
N LEU A 60 -5.08 -6.77 -16.63
CA LEU A 60 -4.41 -6.75 -15.33
C LEU A 60 -2.92 -7.09 -15.41
N MET A 61 -2.58 -8.05 -16.27
CA MET A 61 -1.19 -8.51 -16.40
C MET A 61 -0.31 -7.60 -17.26
N ASN A 62 -0.90 -6.86 -18.21
CA ASN A 62 -0.10 -6.22 -19.26
C ASN A 62 -0.31 -4.70 -19.37
N GLU A 63 -1.42 -4.13 -18.91
CA GLU A 63 -1.74 -2.71 -19.08
C GLU A 63 -2.12 -2.03 -17.76
N ASP A 64 -1.81 -0.74 -17.63
CA ASP A 64 -2.28 0.15 -16.56
C ASP A 64 -3.51 0.91 -17.11
N CYS A 65 -4.71 0.36 -16.93
CA CYS A 65 -5.94 0.92 -17.49
C CYS A 65 -6.31 2.27 -16.83
N ASP A 66 -6.88 3.20 -17.60
CA ASP A 66 -7.25 4.54 -17.14
C ASP A 66 -8.34 4.53 -16.07
N THR A 67 -9.24 3.55 -16.11
CA THR A 67 -10.32 3.41 -15.13
C THR A 67 -10.35 2.02 -14.52
N LEU A 68 -10.69 1.96 -13.24
CA LEU A 68 -10.76 0.71 -12.47
C LEU A 68 -11.76 -0.29 -13.05
N SER A 69 -12.89 0.21 -13.61
CA SER A 69 -13.95 -0.62 -14.18
C SER A 69 -13.50 -1.46 -15.37
N GLN A 70 -12.45 -1.05 -16.08
CA GLN A 70 -11.92 -1.77 -17.25
C GLN A 70 -11.32 -3.14 -16.89
N TYR A 71 -11.02 -3.38 -15.61
CA TYR A 71 -10.55 -4.69 -15.15
C TYR A 71 -11.66 -5.69 -14.79
N GLY A 72 -12.91 -5.25 -14.69
CA GLY A 72 -14.04 -6.15 -14.38
C GLY A 72 -13.94 -6.82 -12.99
N LEU A 73 -13.38 -6.15 -11.98
CA LEU A 73 -13.14 -6.75 -10.65
C LEU A 73 -14.37 -6.77 -9.74
N PHE A 74 -15.37 -5.92 -10.00
CA PHE A 74 -16.52 -5.75 -9.10
C PHE A 74 -17.83 -5.99 -9.88
N ILE A 75 -18.80 -6.63 -9.21
CA ILE A 75 -20.13 -6.89 -9.80
C ILE A 75 -20.79 -5.56 -10.16
N ASP A 76 -20.75 -4.59 -9.22
CA ASP A 76 -21.10 -3.21 -9.50
C ASP A 76 -19.83 -2.35 -9.57
N PRO A 77 -19.43 -1.89 -10.78
CA PRO A 77 -18.20 -1.12 -10.96
C PRO A 77 -18.16 0.21 -10.22
N ILE A 78 -19.32 0.74 -9.79
CA ILE A 78 -19.40 1.96 -8.99
C ILE A 78 -19.53 1.68 -7.48
N SER A 79 -19.63 0.41 -7.08
CA SER A 79 -19.73 -0.03 -5.69
C SER A 79 -18.66 -1.08 -5.32
N PRO A 80 -17.36 -0.72 -5.37
CA PRO A 80 -16.25 -1.65 -5.12
C PRO A 80 -16.12 -2.06 -3.64
N THR A 81 -17.09 -1.70 -2.82
CA THR A 81 -17.16 -2.03 -1.40
C THR A 81 -18.14 -3.16 -1.10
N SER A 82 -18.94 -3.59 -2.09
CA SER A 82 -19.98 -4.63 -1.92
C SER A 82 -19.47 -6.02 -2.24
N GLU A 83 -19.39 -6.37 -3.51
CA GLU A 83 -19.06 -7.74 -3.95
C GLU A 83 -18.08 -7.77 -5.10
N PRO A 84 -17.09 -8.68 -5.06
CA PRO A 84 -16.16 -8.91 -6.17
C PRO A 84 -16.78 -9.84 -7.20
N VAL A 85 -16.32 -9.72 -8.45
CA VAL A 85 -16.56 -10.76 -9.47
C VAL A 85 -15.73 -12.01 -9.11
N SER A 86 -16.27 -13.22 -9.39
CA SER A 86 -15.51 -14.46 -9.22
C SER A 86 -14.18 -14.44 -10.01
N PRO A 87 -13.04 -14.92 -9.46
CA PRO A 87 -12.88 -15.66 -8.20
C PRO A 87 -12.57 -14.77 -6.98
N GLY A 88 -12.92 -13.49 -7.00
CA GLY A 88 -12.64 -12.57 -5.91
C GLY A 88 -13.23 -13.02 -4.58
N LEU A 89 -12.48 -12.87 -3.50
CA LEU A 89 -12.88 -13.18 -2.13
C LEU A 89 -12.59 -12.00 -1.21
N ALA A 90 -13.58 -11.60 -0.42
CA ALA A 90 -13.38 -10.62 0.63
C ALA A 90 -12.46 -11.18 1.72
N TYR A 91 -11.61 -10.31 2.30
CA TYR A 91 -10.79 -10.67 3.45
C TYR A 91 -10.66 -9.52 4.44
N GLU A 92 -10.46 -9.89 5.68
CA GLU A 92 -10.29 -8.98 6.79
C GLU A 92 -8.96 -9.19 7.50
N LEU A 93 -8.51 -8.18 8.23
CA LEU A 93 -7.37 -8.27 9.14
C LEU A 93 -7.89 -8.07 10.55
N SER A 94 -7.45 -8.92 11.48
CA SER A 94 -7.82 -8.84 12.90
C SER A 94 -7.49 -7.48 13.51
N THR A 95 -6.43 -6.85 13.03
CA THR A 95 -6.06 -5.47 13.35
C THR A 95 -5.66 -4.75 12.06
N GLN A 96 -6.06 -3.48 11.91
CA GLN A 96 -5.93 -2.77 10.65
C GLN A 96 -4.80 -1.73 10.69
N LEU A 97 -4.15 -1.52 9.54
CA LEU A 97 -3.29 -0.35 9.34
C LEU A 97 -4.14 0.91 9.45
N PHE A 98 -3.77 1.83 10.35
CA PHE A 98 -4.49 3.08 10.55
C PHE A 98 -4.32 4.03 9.36
N THR A 99 -5.39 4.70 8.97
CA THR A 99 -5.40 5.70 7.90
C THR A 99 -6.56 6.67 8.18
N ASN A 100 -6.35 7.62 9.09
CA ASN A 100 -7.33 8.68 9.40
C ASN A 100 -8.77 8.16 9.65
N TYR A 101 -8.93 7.02 10.31
CA TYR A 101 -10.22 6.34 10.55
C TYR A 101 -10.97 5.88 9.28
N ALA A 102 -10.33 5.86 8.11
CA ALA A 102 -10.95 5.35 6.89
C ALA A 102 -11.37 3.89 7.03
N ASN A 103 -12.56 3.54 6.53
CA ASN A 103 -12.98 2.17 6.31
C ASN A 103 -12.16 1.55 5.18
N LYS A 104 -12.01 0.24 5.21
CA LYS A 104 -11.18 -0.48 4.23
C LYS A 104 -11.86 -1.76 3.79
N HIS A 105 -12.25 -1.79 2.53
CA HIS A 105 -12.84 -2.96 1.87
C HIS A 105 -11.76 -3.64 1.05
N ARG A 106 -11.55 -4.94 1.26
CA ARG A 106 -10.44 -5.68 0.67
C ARG A 106 -10.91 -6.94 -0.02
N PHE A 107 -10.41 -7.16 -1.24
CA PHE A 107 -10.63 -8.41 -1.95
C PHE A 107 -9.30 -8.95 -2.48
N ILE A 108 -9.24 -10.27 -2.55
CA ILE A 108 -8.15 -11.01 -3.17
C ILE A 108 -8.68 -11.81 -4.36
N PHE A 109 -7.94 -11.75 -5.45
CA PHE A 109 -8.19 -12.53 -6.66
C PHE A 109 -6.96 -13.38 -6.92
N ILE A 110 -7.09 -14.69 -6.82
CA ILE A 110 -6.05 -15.66 -7.18
C ILE A 110 -6.54 -16.39 -8.44
N PRO A 111 -5.70 -16.50 -9.49
CA PRO A 111 -6.10 -17.21 -10.69
C PRO A 111 -6.48 -18.66 -10.39
N GLU A 112 -7.46 -19.17 -11.12
CA GLU A 112 -7.96 -20.53 -10.98
C GLU A 112 -6.81 -21.56 -11.02
N GLY A 113 -6.88 -22.57 -10.14
CA GLY A 113 -5.86 -23.59 -10.00
C GLY A 113 -4.52 -23.13 -9.40
N LYS A 114 -4.44 -21.86 -8.95
CA LYS A 114 -3.27 -21.34 -8.24
C LYS A 114 -3.58 -21.12 -6.78
N LYS A 115 -2.55 -21.19 -5.93
CA LYS A 115 -2.66 -20.93 -4.50
C LYS A 115 -1.45 -20.19 -3.97
N ALA A 116 -1.63 -19.46 -2.88
CA ALA A 116 -0.56 -18.86 -2.11
C ALA A 116 0.16 -19.92 -1.27
N ASN A 117 1.45 -19.72 -1.01
CA ASN A 117 2.20 -20.52 -0.06
C ASN A 117 2.17 -19.84 1.31
N TYR A 118 1.85 -20.64 2.32
CA TYR A 118 1.86 -20.23 3.72
C TYR A 118 3.27 -19.77 4.14
N HIS A 119 3.32 -18.74 4.99
CA HIS A 119 4.54 -18.31 5.70
C HIS A 119 4.19 -18.00 7.16
N PRO A 120 4.95 -18.49 8.17
CA PRO A 120 4.56 -18.37 9.57
C PRO A 120 4.64 -16.93 10.12
N THR A 121 5.52 -16.09 9.61
CA THR A 121 5.80 -14.76 10.17
C THR A 121 5.78 -13.61 9.16
N ASP A 122 5.94 -13.90 7.87
CA ASP A 122 5.94 -12.90 6.79
C ASP A 122 4.65 -12.98 5.95
N ALA A 123 4.48 -12.06 5.03
CA ALA A 123 3.39 -12.12 4.07
C ALA A 123 3.47 -13.41 3.23
N PHE A 124 2.32 -14.01 2.95
CA PHE A 124 2.24 -15.20 2.12
C PHE A 124 2.84 -14.96 0.73
N GLN A 125 3.37 -16.02 0.12
CA GLN A 125 3.90 -15.98 -1.22
C GLN A 125 2.78 -16.25 -2.23
N PHE A 126 2.32 -15.21 -2.88
CA PHE A 126 1.24 -15.27 -3.85
C PHE A 126 1.75 -15.59 -5.25
N PRO A 127 1.02 -16.38 -6.06
CA PRO A 127 1.39 -16.67 -7.43
C PRO A 127 1.28 -15.42 -8.35
N VAL A 128 2.01 -15.43 -9.45
CA VAL A 128 1.81 -14.45 -10.53
C VAL A 128 0.37 -14.54 -11.03
N GLY A 129 -0.26 -13.38 -11.23
CA GLY A 129 -1.67 -13.21 -11.53
C GLY A 129 -2.51 -12.78 -10.32
N THR A 130 -2.00 -12.91 -9.09
CA THR A 130 -2.74 -12.45 -7.90
C THR A 130 -2.99 -10.94 -7.95
N VAL A 131 -4.22 -10.54 -7.63
CA VAL A 131 -4.63 -9.15 -7.50
C VAL A 131 -5.20 -8.92 -6.11
N LEU A 132 -4.70 -7.90 -5.44
CA LEU A 132 -5.25 -7.40 -4.18
C LEU A 132 -5.91 -6.05 -4.46
N THR A 133 -7.16 -5.90 -4.04
CA THR A 133 -7.85 -4.62 -4.07
C THR A 133 -8.04 -4.10 -2.66
N LYS A 134 -7.92 -2.80 -2.48
CA LYS A 134 -8.19 -2.14 -1.22
C LYS A 134 -8.86 -0.80 -1.48
N THR A 135 -10.17 -0.74 -1.22
CA THR A 135 -10.93 0.50 -1.31
C THR A 135 -10.95 1.19 0.05
N PHE A 136 -10.63 2.47 0.05
CA PHE A 136 -10.72 3.34 1.20
C PHE A 136 -11.94 4.23 1.06
N SER A 137 -12.78 4.22 2.08
CA SER A 137 -13.90 5.15 2.23
C SER A 137 -13.77 5.90 3.55
N MET A 138 -14.09 7.19 3.53
CA MET A 138 -14.01 8.05 4.71
C MET A 138 -15.39 8.25 5.29
N PRO A 139 -15.61 7.88 6.57
CA PRO A 139 -16.86 8.22 7.25
C PRO A 139 -16.94 9.73 7.50
N TYR A 140 -18.17 10.26 7.53
CA TYR A 140 -18.42 11.60 8.05
C TYR A 140 -18.45 11.61 9.59
N ASP A 141 -18.90 10.51 10.17
CA ASP A 141 -18.95 10.29 11.63
C ASP A 141 -18.53 8.85 11.94
N THR A 142 -17.52 8.66 12.79
CA THR A 142 -17.01 7.33 13.13
C THR A 142 -17.96 6.48 13.98
N GLN A 143 -18.98 7.07 14.59
CA GLN A 143 -19.98 6.37 15.38
C GLN A 143 -21.16 5.87 14.54
N VAL A 144 -21.33 6.41 13.33
CA VAL A 144 -22.39 6.02 12.40
C VAL A 144 -21.86 5.00 11.41
N LYS A 145 -22.62 3.95 11.14
CA LYS A 145 -22.30 2.93 10.15
C LYS A 145 -23.28 2.99 8.99
N GLY A 146 -22.82 2.61 7.81
CA GLY A 146 -23.63 2.54 6.60
C GLY A 146 -23.06 3.33 5.45
N ALA A 147 -23.42 2.95 4.24
CA ALA A 147 -22.83 3.51 3.01
C ALA A 147 -23.14 5.01 2.83
N GLU A 148 -24.26 5.50 3.39
CA GLU A 148 -24.64 6.93 3.37
C GLU A 148 -23.81 7.80 4.29
N ASN A 149 -23.12 7.20 5.28
CA ASN A 149 -22.20 7.91 6.17
C ASN A 149 -20.76 7.94 5.66
N GLU A 150 -20.50 7.44 4.48
CA GLU A 150 -19.13 7.39 3.97
C GLU A 150 -19.00 7.81 2.51
N ILE A 151 -17.85 8.38 2.17
CA ILE A 151 -17.47 8.69 0.80
C ILE A 151 -16.28 7.83 0.36
N LYS A 152 -16.38 7.21 -0.81
CA LYS A 152 -15.25 6.50 -1.43
C LYS A 152 -14.20 7.50 -1.87
N ILE A 153 -12.96 7.31 -1.42
CA ILE A 153 -11.83 8.18 -1.78
C ILE A 153 -10.98 7.52 -2.86
N GLU A 154 -10.48 6.32 -2.59
CA GLU A 154 -9.57 5.64 -3.51
C GLU A 154 -9.74 4.12 -3.48
N THR A 155 -9.36 3.47 -4.57
CA THR A 155 -9.12 2.02 -4.62
C THR A 155 -7.71 1.79 -5.10
N ARG A 156 -6.90 1.06 -4.32
CA ARG A 156 -5.55 0.65 -4.70
C ARG A 156 -5.56 -0.79 -5.18
N LEU A 157 -4.91 -1.02 -6.32
CA LEU A 157 -4.59 -2.36 -6.78
C LEU A 157 -3.12 -2.66 -6.49
N LEU A 158 -2.87 -3.87 -6.04
CA LEU A 158 -1.55 -4.47 -6.00
C LEU A 158 -1.62 -5.74 -6.85
N ILE A 159 -0.94 -5.75 -7.99
CA ILE A 159 -1.04 -6.79 -9.02
C ILE A 159 0.30 -7.52 -9.12
N HIS A 160 0.29 -8.84 -8.97
CA HIS A 160 1.49 -9.66 -9.14
C HIS A 160 1.69 -10.02 -10.62
N ARG A 161 2.38 -9.17 -11.36
CA ARG A 161 2.75 -9.35 -12.76
C ARG A 161 4.01 -10.22 -12.88
N LYS A 162 4.36 -10.65 -14.09
CA LYS A 162 5.61 -11.40 -14.36
C LYS A 162 6.86 -10.64 -13.92
N SER A 163 6.83 -9.31 -13.96
CA SER A 163 7.91 -8.41 -13.51
C SER A 163 7.93 -8.16 -12.00
N GLY A 164 7.03 -8.76 -11.24
CA GLY A 164 6.83 -8.52 -9.81
C GLY A 164 5.55 -7.75 -9.50
N TRP A 165 5.42 -7.34 -8.24
CA TRP A 165 4.25 -6.60 -7.79
C TRP A 165 4.23 -5.16 -8.33
N THR A 166 3.09 -4.74 -8.83
CA THR A 166 2.82 -3.38 -9.32
C THR A 166 1.70 -2.75 -8.52
N THR A 167 1.80 -1.44 -8.24
CA THR A 167 0.81 -0.65 -7.49
C THR A 167 0.11 0.32 -8.42
N LEU A 168 -1.24 0.36 -8.39
CA LEU A 168 -2.05 1.27 -9.17
C LEU A 168 -3.09 1.95 -8.25
N PRO A 169 -2.93 3.26 -7.95
CA PRO A 169 -3.93 4.03 -7.21
C PRO A 169 -5.00 4.58 -8.16
N TYR A 170 -6.26 4.38 -7.81
CA TYR A 170 -7.44 4.90 -8.50
C TYR A 170 -8.20 5.84 -7.57
N LEU A 171 -8.36 7.09 -7.98
CA LEU A 171 -9.12 8.11 -7.24
C LEU A 171 -10.59 8.10 -7.66
N TRP A 172 -11.50 8.08 -6.70
CA TRP A 172 -12.94 8.17 -6.93
C TRP A 172 -13.39 9.61 -7.10
N GLN A 173 -13.96 9.92 -8.27
CA GLN A 173 -14.56 11.22 -8.59
C GLN A 173 -15.82 10.97 -9.42
N GLU A 174 -16.94 11.58 -9.04
CA GLU A 174 -18.21 11.51 -9.78
C GLU A 174 -18.63 10.07 -10.19
N GLY A 175 -18.49 9.13 -9.26
CA GLY A 175 -18.82 7.72 -9.47
C GLY A 175 -17.85 6.93 -10.37
N LYS A 176 -16.69 7.52 -10.73
CA LYS A 176 -15.64 6.84 -11.51
C LYS A 176 -14.34 6.81 -10.75
N ALA A 177 -13.63 5.70 -10.84
CA ALA A 177 -12.30 5.55 -10.28
C ALA A 177 -11.25 5.67 -11.40
N LYS A 178 -10.50 6.76 -11.40
CA LYS A 178 -9.48 7.07 -12.42
C LYS A 178 -8.08 6.82 -11.89
N LEU A 179 -7.21 6.26 -12.73
CA LEU A 179 -5.80 6.06 -12.43
C LEU A 179 -5.12 7.39 -12.10
N THR A 180 -4.52 7.49 -10.92
CA THR A 180 -3.96 8.74 -10.39
C THR A 180 -2.54 8.50 -9.88
N LEU A 181 -1.58 8.33 -10.82
CA LEU A 181 -0.20 7.95 -10.50
C LEU A 181 0.56 9.01 -9.69
N GLY A 182 0.17 10.28 -9.82
CA GLY A 182 0.78 11.41 -9.09
C GLY A 182 0.30 11.60 -7.66
N GLY A 183 -0.73 10.85 -7.24
CA GLY A 183 -1.39 11.07 -5.96
C GLY A 183 -2.33 12.29 -5.95
N ALA A 184 -3.01 12.52 -4.83
CA ALA A 184 -3.92 13.67 -4.64
C ALA A 184 -4.13 13.95 -3.15
N ASP A 185 -4.50 15.18 -2.82
CA ASP A 185 -4.95 15.56 -1.49
C ASP A 185 -6.44 15.90 -1.56
N ILE A 186 -7.24 15.26 -0.70
CA ILE A 186 -8.70 15.34 -0.70
C ILE A 186 -9.16 15.95 0.63
N PRO A 187 -9.70 17.18 0.64
CA PRO A 187 -10.25 17.78 1.85
C PRO A 187 -11.37 16.93 2.43
N HIS A 188 -11.31 16.66 3.73
CA HIS A 188 -12.33 15.91 4.44
C HIS A 188 -12.61 16.51 5.82
N THR A 189 -13.87 16.39 6.24
CA THR A 189 -14.32 16.75 7.59
C THR A 189 -14.86 15.49 8.26
N LEU A 190 -14.28 15.13 9.39
CA LEU A 190 -14.61 13.94 10.17
C LEU A 190 -15.11 14.34 11.55
N ASN A 191 -16.24 13.81 11.96
CA ASN A 191 -16.63 13.78 13.37
C ASN A 191 -16.12 12.48 14.00
N HIS A 192 -15.23 12.59 14.98
CA HIS A 192 -14.73 11.44 15.74
C HIS A 192 -15.06 11.64 17.21
N GLN A 193 -15.98 10.82 17.74
CA GLN A 193 -16.41 10.86 19.15
C GLN A 193 -16.88 12.25 19.63
N GLY A 194 -17.50 13.03 18.73
CA GLY A 194 -18.00 14.39 19.01
C GLY A 194 -16.97 15.51 18.73
N GLU A 195 -15.75 15.18 18.40
CA GLU A 195 -14.73 16.15 17.97
C GLU A 195 -14.66 16.23 16.44
N VAL A 196 -14.69 17.44 15.89
CA VAL A 196 -14.63 17.68 14.45
C VAL A 196 -13.20 17.98 14.02
N ALA A 197 -12.65 17.13 13.16
CA ALA A 197 -11.37 17.31 12.54
C ALA A 197 -11.51 17.65 11.05
N GLN A 198 -10.78 18.67 10.60
CA GLN A 198 -10.63 19.01 9.18
C GLN A 198 -9.18 18.71 8.75
N PHE A 199 -9.01 17.98 7.68
CA PHE A 199 -7.70 17.59 7.17
C PHE A 199 -7.77 17.20 5.70
N ASP A 200 -6.62 17.20 5.05
CA ASP A 200 -6.48 16.64 3.72
C ASP A 200 -6.13 15.14 3.83
N TYR A 201 -6.98 14.29 3.24
CA TYR A 201 -6.66 12.89 3.05
C TYR A 201 -5.69 12.76 1.89
N HIS A 202 -4.49 12.27 2.16
CA HIS A 202 -3.45 12.07 1.17
C HIS A 202 -3.61 10.71 0.46
N VAL A 203 -3.97 10.76 -0.84
CA VAL A 203 -3.87 9.62 -1.76
C VAL A 203 -2.43 9.53 -2.23
N PRO A 204 -1.66 8.50 -1.87
CA PRO A 204 -0.26 8.44 -2.22
C PRO A 204 -0.05 8.24 -3.72
N SER A 205 0.99 8.87 -4.24
CA SER A 205 1.50 8.60 -5.58
C SER A 205 2.03 7.17 -5.69
N ARG A 206 2.16 6.68 -6.93
CA ARG A 206 2.79 5.37 -7.20
C ARG A 206 4.22 5.28 -6.65
N ALA A 207 4.96 6.39 -6.64
CA ALA A 207 6.31 6.45 -6.09
C ALA A 207 6.31 6.30 -4.55
N GLU A 208 5.35 6.92 -3.86
CA GLU A 208 5.21 6.85 -2.40
C GLU A 208 4.76 5.47 -1.91
N CYS A 209 4.10 4.65 -2.75
CA CYS A 209 3.76 3.27 -2.39
C CYS A 209 5.01 2.47 -1.98
N LYS A 210 6.18 2.78 -2.57
CA LYS A 210 7.44 2.13 -2.25
C LYS A 210 7.89 2.34 -0.80
N LEU A 211 7.56 3.46 -0.17
CA LEU A 211 7.94 3.74 1.22
C LEU A 211 7.46 2.66 2.20
N CYS A 212 6.30 2.08 1.92
CA CYS A 212 5.70 1.04 2.74
C CYS A 212 5.87 -0.37 2.14
N HIS A 213 5.78 -0.50 0.82
CA HIS A 213 5.72 -1.79 0.13
C HIS A 213 7.07 -2.30 -0.35
N GLN A 214 8.13 -1.47 -0.37
CA GLN A 214 9.44 -1.92 -0.82
C GLN A 214 10.16 -2.72 0.27
N ILE A 215 10.66 -3.88 -0.12
CA ILE A 215 11.57 -4.70 0.66
C ILE A 215 12.87 -4.90 -0.11
N ASN A 216 14.01 -4.89 0.61
CA ASN A 216 15.32 -5.14 0.05
C ASN A 216 15.80 -6.52 0.52
N ARG A 217 15.84 -7.48 -0.37
CA ARG A 217 16.24 -8.85 -0.06
C ARG A 217 17.23 -9.35 -1.12
N ASP A 218 18.32 -9.94 -0.69
CA ASP A 218 19.37 -10.49 -1.56
C ASP A 218 19.95 -9.46 -2.55
N GLY A 219 20.05 -8.19 -2.13
CA GLY A 219 20.52 -7.08 -2.96
C GLY A 219 19.50 -6.54 -3.97
N GLU A 220 18.30 -7.08 -4.01
CA GLU A 220 17.22 -6.63 -4.88
C GLU A 220 16.12 -5.90 -4.12
N SER A 221 15.63 -4.80 -4.70
CA SER A 221 14.47 -4.07 -4.21
C SER A 221 13.21 -4.55 -4.90
N LYS A 222 12.24 -5.06 -4.13
CA LYS A 222 10.96 -5.57 -4.64
C LYS A 222 9.80 -4.96 -3.90
N ILE A 223 8.65 -4.83 -4.56
CA ILE A 223 7.38 -4.50 -3.90
C ILE A 223 6.80 -5.78 -3.30
N ALA A 224 6.23 -5.68 -2.10
CA ALA A 224 5.58 -6.79 -1.40
C ALA A 224 4.23 -6.37 -0.80
N PRO A 225 3.28 -7.30 -0.64
CA PRO A 225 2.05 -7.05 0.09
C PRO A 225 2.31 -6.80 1.59
N ILE A 226 1.43 -6.00 2.20
CA ILE A 226 1.44 -5.71 3.63
C ILE A 226 0.16 -6.31 4.25
N GLY A 227 0.27 -6.92 5.43
CA GLY A 227 -0.86 -7.38 6.21
C GLY A 227 -1.38 -8.78 5.89
N LEU A 228 -1.00 -9.38 4.76
CA LEU A 228 -1.40 -10.75 4.41
C LEU A 228 -0.49 -11.79 5.10
N LYS A 229 -0.43 -11.70 6.43
CA LYS A 229 0.37 -12.54 7.32
C LYS A 229 -0.53 -13.46 8.13
N ALA A 230 -0.03 -14.63 8.49
CA ALA A 230 -0.79 -15.65 9.20
C ALA A 230 -1.51 -15.10 10.44
N HIS A 231 -0.78 -14.42 11.34
CA HIS A 231 -1.33 -13.92 12.61
C HIS A 231 -2.40 -12.81 12.45
N LEU A 232 -2.42 -12.08 11.33
CA LEU A 232 -3.42 -11.05 11.03
C LEU A 232 -4.65 -11.62 10.31
N LEU A 233 -4.47 -12.73 9.58
CA LEU A 233 -5.53 -13.41 8.83
C LEU A 233 -6.17 -14.56 9.62
N ASN A 234 -5.53 -15.05 10.70
CA ASN A 234 -6.10 -16.04 11.61
C ASN A 234 -7.14 -15.38 12.52
N THR A 235 -8.29 -15.13 11.96
CA THR A 235 -9.43 -14.47 12.62
C THR A 235 -10.73 -15.06 12.09
N GLU A 236 -11.78 -14.93 12.88
CA GLU A 236 -13.13 -15.29 12.45
C GLU A 236 -13.72 -14.16 11.60
N ILE A 237 -14.38 -14.55 10.52
CA ILE A 237 -15.11 -13.66 9.61
C ILE A 237 -16.52 -14.17 9.38
N ASN A 238 -17.44 -13.29 8.98
CA ASN A 238 -18.72 -13.70 8.45
C ASN A 238 -18.56 -14.03 6.95
N TYR A 239 -18.76 -15.28 6.60
CA TYR A 239 -18.78 -15.73 5.22
C TYR A 239 -20.13 -16.38 4.91
N GLN A 240 -20.92 -15.77 4.04
CA GLN A 240 -22.26 -16.24 3.64
C GLN A 240 -23.19 -16.50 4.83
N GLY A 241 -23.15 -15.63 5.84
CA GLY A 241 -23.98 -15.74 7.06
C GLY A 241 -23.45 -16.72 8.12
N GLN A 242 -22.30 -17.33 7.88
CA GLN A 242 -21.64 -18.25 8.85
C GLN A 242 -20.35 -17.62 9.38
N THR A 243 -20.09 -17.79 10.67
CA THR A 243 -18.81 -17.45 11.28
C THR A 243 -17.82 -18.56 11.03
N VAL A 244 -16.72 -18.24 10.31
CA VAL A 244 -15.69 -19.21 9.93
C VAL A 244 -14.30 -18.63 10.16
N ASN A 245 -13.31 -19.47 10.46
CA ASN A 245 -11.92 -19.03 10.47
C ASN A 245 -11.46 -18.73 9.04
N GLN A 246 -10.92 -17.54 8.82
CA GLN A 246 -10.56 -17.06 7.47
C GLN A 246 -9.42 -17.86 6.83
N LEU A 247 -8.40 -18.25 7.59
CA LEU A 247 -7.30 -19.08 7.04
C LEU A 247 -7.77 -20.49 6.67
N GLN A 248 -8.65 -21.08 7.50
CA GLN A 248 -9.25 -22.38 7.18
C GLN A 248 -10.11 -22.26 5.92
N LEU A 249 -10.93 -21.22 5.80
CA LEU A 249 -11.72 -20.96 4.60
C LEU A 249 -10.83 -20.86 3.34
N TRP A 250 -9.67 -20.20 3.45
CA TRP A 250 -8.74 -20.08 2.31
C TRP A 250 -8.11 -21.42 1.95
N ALA A 251 -7.79 -22.26 2.94
CA ALA A 251 -7.27 -23.61 2.71
C ALA A 251 -8.35 -24.51 2.06
N ASP A 252 -9.59 -24.50 2.58
CA ASP A 252 -10.72 -25.27 2.05
C ASP A 252 -11.10 -24.88 0.62
N LYS A 253 -10.87 -23.60 0.26
CA LYS A 253 -11.05 -23.08 -1.11
C LYS A 253 -9.82 -23.29 -2.01
N GLU A 254 -8.80 -23.98 -1.53
CA GLU A 254 -7.53 -24.20 -2.24
C GLU A 254 -6.80 -22.89 -2.65
N LEU A 255 -7.06 -21.79 -1.95
CA LEU A 255 -6.38 -20.50 -2.16
C LEU A 255 -5.05 -20.40 -1.38
N LEU A 256 -4.88 -21.23 -0.34
CA LEU A 256 -3.71 -21.27 0.53
C LEU A 256 -3.27 -22.70 0.77
N GLY A 257 -1.98 -22.95 0.81
CA GLY A 257 -1.46 -24.26 1.21
C GLY A 257 0.06 -24.33 1.33
N PRO A 258 0.55 -25.37 2.00
CA PRO A 258 -0.14 -26.12 3.04
C PRO A 258 -0.31 -25.29 4.32
N LEU A 259 -1.47 -25.40 4.97
CA LEU A 259 -1.74 -24.73 6.25
C LEU A 259 -1.39 -25.68 7.42
N PRO A 260 -0.63 -25.25 8.44
CA PRO A 260 -0.48 -25.99 9.70
C PRO A 260 -1.82 -26.15 10.43
N ASN A 261 -1.86 -26.95 11.51
CA ASN A 261 -3.02 -26.97 12.37
C ASN A 261 -3.36 -25.55 12.82
N ILE A 262 -4.59 -25.10 12.58
CA ILE A 262 -5.02 -23.74 12.83
C ILE A 262 -4.81 -23.28 14.28
N THR A 263 -4.87 -24.20 15.23
CA THR A 263 -4.61 -23.90 16.66
C THR A 263 -3.16 -23.59 16.97
N GLU A 264 -2.23 -23.95 16.07
CA GLU A 264 -0.80 -23.67 16.19
C GLU A 264 -0.40 -22.38 15.47
N VAL A 265 -1.30 -21.86 14.64
CA VAL A 265 -1.07 -20.61 13.93
C VAL A 265 -1.30 -19.42 14.87
N ALA A 266 -0.28 -18.59 15.04
CA ALA A 266 -0.41 -17.38 15.84
C ALA A 266 -1.60 -16.52 15.36
N SER A 267 -2.27 -15.85 16.31
CA SER A 267 -3.34 -14.89 16.04
C SER A 267 -3.06 -13.59 16.78
N ALA A 268 -3.06 -12.46 16.07
CA ALA A 268 -3.02 -11.14 16.67
C ALA A 268 -4.46 -10.71 16.97
N PRO A 269 -4.82 -10.48 18.23
CA PRO A 269 -6.16 -10.02 18.55
C PRO A 269 -6.39 -8.59 18.06
N SER A 270 -7.65 -8.23 17.84
CA SER A 270 -8.03 -6.85 17.51
C SER A 270 -7.54 -5.88 18.59
N LEU A 271 -7.08 -4.69 18.15
CA LEU A 271 -6.75 -3.57 19.04
C LEU A 271 -7.86 -3.29 20.06
N PHE A 272 -9.12 -3.46 19.66
CA PHE A 272 -10.31 -3.15 20.46
C PHE A 272 -10.83 -4.32 21.32
N ASN A 273 -10.25 -5.52 21.19
CA ASN A 273 -10.65 -6.67 22.00
C ASN A 273 -10.08 -6.54 23.43
N LYS A 274 -10.89 -6.00 24.36
CA LYS A 274 -10.47 -5.75 25.73
C LYS A 274 -10.22 -7.02 26.56
N ASP A 275 -10.76 -8.16 26.13
CA ASP A 275 -10.61 -9.45 26.81
C ASP A 275 -9.29 -10.15 26.43
N ALA A 276 -8.63 -9.68 25.37
CA ALA A 276 -7.37 -10.25 24.92
C ALA A 276 -6.16 -9.59 25.62
N ASP A 277 -5.06 -10.34 25.69
CA ASP A 277 -3.79 -9.89 26.27
C ASP A 277 -3.32 -8.56 25.64
N LEU A 278 -2.96 -7.62 26.51
CA LEU A 278 -2.57 -6.26 26.12
C LEU A 278 -1.33 -6.26 25.21
N THR A 279 -0.33 -7.09 25.53
CA THR A 279 0.90 -7.19 24.74
C THR A 279 0.63 -7.71 23.34
N GLN A 280 -0.24 -8.72 23.20
CA GLN A 280 -0.60 -9.28 21.91
C GLN A 280 -1.38 -8.25 21.03
N ARG A 281 -2.28 -7.48 21.63
CA ARG A 281 -3.00 -6.39 20.95
C ARG A 281 -2.05 -5.32 20.42
N VAL A 282 -1.11 -4.87 21.25
CA VAL A 282 -0.11 -3.87 20.87
C VAL A 282 0.85 -4.42 19.82
N LYS A 283 1.34 -5.65 19.99
CA LYS A 283 2.22 -6.29 18.99
C LYS A 283 1.53 -6.43 17.63
N GLY A 284 0.25 -6.82 17.59
CA GLY A 284 -0.54 -6.87 16.36
C GLY A 284 -0.66 -5.51 15.70
N TYR A 285 -0.92 -4.47 16.49
CA TYR A 285 -0.99 -3.09 15.99
C TYR A 285 0.37 -2.59 15.46
N LEU A 286 1.45 -2.81 16.18
CA LEU A 286 2.80 -2.40 15.76
C LEU A 286 3.28 -3.20 14.53
N ASP A 287 2.90 -4.48 14.41
CA ASP A 287 3.21 -5.26 13.22
C ASP A 287 2.58 -4.64 11.95
N ILE A 288 1.27 -4.42 11.95
CA ILE A 288 0.59 -3.94 10.75
C ILE A 288 0.91 -2.48 10.43
N ASN A 289 1.14 -1.63 11.43
CA ASN A 289 1.35 -0.19 11.23
C ASN A 289 2.83 0.20 11.07
N CYS A 290 3.77 -0.59 11.57
CA CYS A 290 5.18 -0.18 11.68
C CYS A 290 6.16 -1.20 11.11
N ALA A 291 5.91 -2.52 11.28
CA ALA A 291 6.91 -3.54 10.95
C ALA A 291 7.23 -3.66 9.45
N HIS A 292 6.36 -3.21 8.54
CA HIS A 292 6.66 -3.19 7.12
C HIS A 292 7.85 -2.28 6.77
N CYS A 293 8.05 -1.20 7.55
CA CYS A 293 9.24 -0.35 7.46
C CYS A 293 10.32 -0.76 8.49
N HIS A 294 9.92 -1.07 9.75
CA HIS A 294 10.82 -1.41 10.84
C HIS A 294 11.10 -2.92 10.91
N ARG A 295 11.80 -3.41 9.89
CA ARG A 295 12.32 -4.77 9.70
C ARG A 295 13.66 -4.70 8.99
N ALA A 296 14.42 -5.81 8.94
CA ALA A 296 15.76 -5.84 8.35
C ALA A 296 15.76 -5.44 6.86
N GLU A 297 14.73 -5.84 6.12
CA GLU A 297 14.59 -5.59 4.68
C GLU A 297 13.77 -4.33 4.37
N GLY A 298 13.20 -3.67 5.39
CA GLY A 298 12.28 -2.53 5.23
C GLY A 298 12.99 -1.19 5.01
N PHE A 299 12.22 -0.19 4.63
CA PHE A 299 12.71 1.17 4.37
C PHE A 299 13.45 1.77 5.58
N ALA A 300 12.99 1.52 6.81
CA ALA A 300 13.59 2.00 8.05
C ALA A 300 14.58 0.99 8.67
N SER A 301 15.18 0.10 7.89
CA SER A 301 16.10 -0.95 8.37
C SER A 301 17.27 -0.42 9.19
N ILE A 302 17.79 0.77 8.82
CA ILE A 302 18.91 1.44 9.50
C ILE A 302 18.57 1.81 10.95
N SER A 303 17.30 2.00 11.29
CA SER A 303 16.87 2.28 12.66
C SER A 303 17.25 1.15 13.65
N GLY A 304 17.45 -0.06 13.14
CA GLY A 304 17.66 -1.26 13.94
C GLY A 304 16.43 -1.70 14.75
N LEU A 305 15.31 -0.97 14.65
CA LEU A 305 14.04 -1.31 15.31
C LEU A 305 13.33 -2.41 14.52
N ARG A 306 12.81 -3.43 15.22
CA ARG A 306 12.16 -4.60 14.64
C ARG A 306 10.83 -4.85 15.34
N LEU A 307 9.73 -4.46 14.69
CA LEU A 307 8.39 -4.44 15.29
C LEU A 307 7.47 -5.57 14.79
N GLY A 308 8.05 -6.62 14.20
CA GLY A 308 7.31 -7.81 13.77
C GLY A 308 6.66 -8.55 14.94
N PHE A 309 5.44 -9.07 14.72
CA PHE A 309 4.66 -9.78 15.75
C PHE A 309 5.43 -10.95 16.38
N HIS A 310 6.27 -11.64 15.63
CA HIS A 310 7.09 -12.77 16.09
C HIS A 310 8.33 -12.34 16.91
N ILE A 311 8.69 -11.05 16.91
CA ILE A 311 9.87 -10.56 17.64
C ILE A 311 9.54 -10.46 19.13
N ASP A 312 10.51 -10.84 19.96
CA ASP A 312 10.38 -10.69 21.41
C ASP A 312 10.32 -9.20 21.79
N HIS A 313 9.19 -8.80 22.40
CA HIS A 313 8.91 -7.43 22.79
C HIS A 313 9.78 -6.94 23.96
N THR A 314 10.50 -7.83 24.66
CA THR A 314 11.44 -7.49 25.73
C THR A 314 12.87 -7.27 25.22
N SER A 315 13.10 -7.49 23.93
CA SER A 315 14.42 -7.42 23.33
C SER A 315 14.85 -5.99 22.99
N TYR A 316 16.17 -5.79 22.95
CA TYR A 316 16.77 -4.55 22.43
C TYR A 316 16.32 -4.25 20.99
N GLN A 317 16.15 -5.27 20.14
CA GLN A 317 15.69 -5.08 18.78
C GLN A 317 14.24 -4.57 18.69
N TYR A 318 13.41 -4.88 19.69
CA TYR A 318 12.04 -4.34 19.77
C TYR A 318 12.00 -2.91 20.31
N GLY A 319 13.14 -2.37 20.74
CA GLY A 319 13.30 -0.98 21.19
C GLY A 319 13.65 -0.80 22.65
N VAL A 320 13.69 -1.88 23.46
CA VAL A 320 13.96 -1.77 24.90
C VAL A 320 15.35 -1.15 25.13
N CYS A 321 15.38 0.01 25.78
CA CYS A 321 16.58 0.83 26.04
C CYS A 321 17.45 1.07 24.80
N LYS A 322 16.84 1.05 23.62
CA LYS A 322 17.54 1.23 22.36
C LYS A 322 17.58 2.72 21.98
N LYS A 323 18.78 3.25 21.73
CA LYS A 323 18.95 4.60 21.17
C LYS A 323 18.80 4.56 19.65
N PRO A 324 17.83 5.29 19.08
CA PRO A 324 17.67 5.34 17.63
C PRO A 324 18.81 6.15 16.98
N PRO A 325 19.43 5.65 15.88
CA PRO A 325 20.46 6.40 15.17
C PRO A 325 19.83 7.64 14.49
N GLY A 326 20.53 8.78 14.61
CA GLY A 326 20.11 10.02 13.93
C GLY A 326 18.90 10.73 14.53
N TRP A 327 18.43 10.33 15.71
CA TRP A 327 17.40 11.04 16.45
C TRP A 327 18.01 12.15 17.30
N ASP A 328 17.52 13.38 17.18
CA ASP A 328 18.01 14.57 17.86
C ASP A 328 17.39 14.80 19.24
N GLY A 329 16.58 13.85 19.73
CA GLY A 329 15.84 13.95 20.99
C GLY A 329 14.43 14.56 20.83
N GLY A 330 14.15 15.22 19.72
CA GLY A 330 12.89 15.95 19.51
C GLY A 330 12.70 17.06 20.56
N ALA A 331 11.51 17.63 20.64
CA ALA A 331 11.19 18.73 21.55
C ALA A 331 11.27 18.33 23.04
N LYS A 332 11.18 17.04 23.36
CA LYS A 332 11.26 16.50 24.74
C LYS A 332 12.65 16.00 25.15
N GLY A 333 13.65 15.99 24.25
CA GLY A 333 14.99 15.48 24.56
C GLY A 333 15.05 13.96 24.83
N LEU A 334 14.17 13.16 24.19
CA LEU A 334 14.04 11.74 24.45
C LEU A 334 15.19 10.94 23.84
N SER A 335 15.65 9.90 24.56
CA SER A 335 16.86 9.15 24.19
C SER A 335 16.63 7.72 23.75
N PHE A 336 15.53 7.07 24.17
CA PHE A 336 15.32 5.64 23.93
C PHE A 336 14.02 5.34 23.20
N ASP A 337 14.04 4.35 22.30
CA ASP A 337 12.86 3.91 21.56
C ASP A 337 11.74 3.45 22.50
N LEU A 338 12.09 2.66 23.55
CA LEU A 338 11.17 2.15 24.54
C LEU A 338 11.85 2.10 25.91
N ILE A 339 11.24 2.75 26.90
CA ILE A 339 11.66 2.70 28.31
C ILE A 339 10.61 1.89 29.07
N PRO A 340 10.93 0.66 29.55
CA PRO A 340 9.98 -0.15 30.31
C PRO A 340 9.48 0.58 31.55
N GLY A 341 8.16 0.64 31.74
CA GLY A 341 7.51 1.35 32.84
C GLY A 341 7.35 2.87 32.64
N ASP A 342 7.79 3.42 31.48
CA ASP A 342 7.74 4.85 31.23
C ASP A 342 7.37 5.16 29.75
N GLY A 343 6.08 5.13 29.48
CA GLY A 343 5.55 5.44 28.15
C GLY A 343 5.80 6.89 27.74
N GLU A 344 5.70 7.84 28.67
CA GLU A 344 5.83 9.27 28.38
C GLU A 344 7.21 9.66 27.83
N HIS A 345 8.26 8.98 28.27
CA HIS A 345 9.64 9.21 27.82
C HIS A 345 10.09 8.22 26.74
N SER A 346 9.18 7.39 26.21
CA SER A 346 9.45 6.46 25.11
C SER A 346 9.23 7.10 23.75
N ILE A 347 10.25 7.12 22.88
CA ILE A 347 10.20 7.71 21.54
C ILE A 347 9.13 7.02 20.68
N LEU A 348 8.95 5.70 20.84
CA LEU A 348 7.96 4.91 20.11
C LEU A 348 6.55 5.46 20.33
N LEU A 349 6.17 5.87 21.53
CA LEU A 349 4.88 6.50 21.81
C LEU A 349 4.89 7.96 21.33
N TYR A 350 5.87 8.73 21.73
CA TYR A 350 5.97 10.16 21.43
C TYR A 350 5.78 10.46 19.96
N ARG A 351 6.44 9.72 19.07
CA ARG A 351 6.33 9.94 17.61
C ARG A 351 4.96 9.58 17.05
N GLN A 352 4.18 8.74 17.70
CA GLN A 352 2.81 8.43 17.29
C GLN A 352 1.81 9.51 17.73
N GLU A 353 2.09 10.23 18.80
CA GLU A 353 1.31 11.39 19.26
C GLU A 353 1.48 12.63 18.39
N LEU A 354 2.52 12.69 17.59
CA LEU A 354 2.82 13.85 16.76
C LEU A 354 2.07 13.86 15.44
N ASN A 355 1.63 15.04 15.01
CA ASN A 355 1.14 15.30 13.66
C ASN A 355 2.13 16.06 12.77
N ASN A 356 3.22 16.60 13.36
CA ASN A 356 4.29 17.25 12.60
C ASN A 356 4.92 16.27 11.60
N PRO A 357 4.92 16.55 10.29
CA PRO A 357 5.44 15.66 9.26
C PRO A 357 6.92 15.25 9.43
N LYS A 358 7.74 16.10 10.07
CA LYS A 358 9.16 15.82 10.32
C LYS A 358 9.34 14.65 11.29
N ASP A 359 8.55 14.63 12.37
CA ASP A 359 8.83 13.77 13.52
C ASP A 359 7.78 12.69 13.75
N ARG A 360 6.58 12.80 13.14
CA ARG A 360 5.51 11.81 13.31
C ARG A 360 5.87 10.44 12.77
N MET A 361 5.31 9.38 13.37
CA MET A 361 5.32 8.02 12.84
C MET A 361 3.89 7.44 12.80
N PRO A 362 3.53 6.77 11.71
CA PRO A 362 4.19 6.69 10.40
C PRO A 362 4.34 8.05 9.71
N PRO A 363 5.38 8.27 8.88
CA PRO A 363 5.62 9.56 8.24
C PRO A 363 4.61 9.87 7.13
N ILE A 364 3.98 8.84 6.57
CA ILE A 364 2.99 8.88 5.48
C ILE A 364 1.76 8.05 5.85
N GLY A 365 0.62 8.35 5.20
CA GLY A 365 -0.61 7.57 5.32
C GLY A 365 -1.53 8.00 6.46
N ARG A 366 -1.17 9.03 7.23
CA ARG A 366 -2.04 9.65 8.23
C ARG A 366 -1.80 11.16 8.36
N SER A 367 -2.87 11.88 8.63
CA SER A 367 -2.88 13.28 9.06
C SER A 367 -3.42 13.42 10.49
N LEU A 368 -4.13 12.42 10.99
CA LEU A 368 -4.68 12.37 12.34
C LEU A 368 -3.90 11.40 13.23
N VAL A 369 -3.93 11.63 14.52
CA VAL A 369 -3.42 10.70 15.54
C VAL A 369 -4.47 9.60 15.77
N HIS A 370 -4.02 8.35 15.89
CA HIS A 370 -4.87 7.22 16.30
C HIS A 370 -4.96 7.20 17.83
N GLN A 371 -5.90 7.93 18.39
CA GLN A 371 -5.99 8.18 19.83
C GLN A 371 -6.07 6.88 20.64
N GLU A 372 -6.89 5.93 20.21
CA GLU A 372 -7.08 4.65 20.89
C GLU A 372 -5.79 3.81 20.93
N ALA A 373 -5.01 3.86 19.85
CA ALA A 373 -3.75 3.16 19.80
C ALA A 373 -2.68 3.80 20.69
N VAL A 374 -2.62 5.14 20.70
CA VAL A 374 -1.71 5.89 21.58
C VAL A 374 -1.98 5.55 23.04
N ILE A 375 -3.24 5.58 23.47
CA ILE A 375 -3.64 5.19 24.82
C ILE A 375 -3.23 3.76 25.13
N LEU A 376 -3.48 2.82 24.21
CA LEU A 376 -3.19 1.41 24.42
C LEU A 376 -1.68 1.14 24.50
N ILE A 377 -0.89 1.77 23.62
CA ILE A 377 0.57 1.63 23.61
C ILE A 377 1.16 2.22 24.88
N LYS A 378 0.66 3.37 25.34
CA LYS A 378 1.09 3.95 26.62
C LYS A 378 0.83 2.99 27.78
N GLN A 379 -0.38 2.45 27.90
CA GLN A 379 -0.75 1.49 28.93
C GLN A 379 0.15 0.25 28.90
N TRP A 380 0.48 -0.24 27.72
CA TRP A 380 1.36 -1.38 27.55
C TRP A 380 2.78 -1.05 28.00
N ILE A 381 3.38 0.07 27.58
CA ILE A 381 4.73 0.44 27.97
C ILE A 381 4.81 0.64 29.49
N ASP A 382 3.83 1.35 30.08
CA ASP A 382 3.75 1.61 31.52
C ASP A 382 3.60 0.30 32.33
N SER A 383 3.03 -0.76 31.75
CA SER A 383 2.90 -2.08 32.38
C SER A 383 4.15 -2.94 32.32
N LEU A 384 5.13 -2.59 31.48
CA LEU A 384 6.37 -3.35 31.36
C LEU A 384 7.23 -3.18 32.62
N PRO A 385 7.78 -4.29 33.17
CA PRO A 385 8.66 -4.19 34.34
C PRO A 385 9.91 -3.32 34.06
N PRO A 386 10.23 -2.31 34.86
CA PRO A 386 11.45 -1.50 34.67
C PRO A 386 12.74 -2.32 34.66
N SER A 387 12.73 -3.51 35.26
CA SER A 387 13.85 -4.45 35.27
C SER A 387 14.18 -5.09 33.93
N LEU A 388 13.34 -4.94 32.92
CA LEU A 388 13.59 -5.46 31.56
C LEU A 388 14.79 -4.82 30.87
N GLY A 389 15.21 -3.62 31.30
CA GLY A 389 16.35 -2.96 30.70
C GLY A 389 16.94 -1.87 31.63
N ASN A 390 18.21 -1.57 31.42
CA ASN A 390 18.87 -0.45 32.09
C ASN A 390 19.02 0.70 31.08
N CYS A 391 18.01 1.58 31.00
CA CYS A 391 18.01 2.73 30.12
C CYS A 391 18.78 3.90 30.77
N GLN A 392 20.08 3.77 30.85
CA GLN A 392 20.94 4.88 31.32
C GLN A 392 21.38 5.75 30.13
N SER A 393 21.21 7.06 30.28
CA SER A 393 21.59 8.07 29.28
C SER A 393 23.11 8.27 29.18
#